data_0ab279adebf048d4a82be6618c5241df
#
_entry.id   0ab279adebf048d4a82be6618c5241df
#
_cell.length_a   1.000
_cell.length_b   1.000
_cell.length_c   1.000
_cell.angle_alpha   90.00
_cell.angle_beta   90.00
_cell.angle_gamma   90.00
#
_symmetry.space_group_name_H-M   'P 1'
#
loop_
_entity.id
_entity.type
_entity.pdbx_description
1 polymer ?
#
loop_
_entity_poly.entity_id
_entity_poly.type
_entity_poly.pdbx_seq_one_letter_code
_entity_poly.pdbx_strand_id
1 'polypeptide(L)'
;ESIRNREQTIEDSLSLAEKTKSEMIRLQGENESLLAEARKERDSMLKEAREMRDKIVGDAKSLADEEAKKLMNRAQDEIEKQKSAAIAEIKREVSVLSVQIAEKLMHQQLENNAAQQTIIENQLSQLN
;
A
#
# COMPACT_ATOMS: atom_id res chain seq x y z
N GLU A 1 -52.92 -55.49 53.74
CA GLU A 1 -51.94 -55.55 52.65
C GLU A 1 -52.20 -54.55 51.57
N SER A 2 -53.42 -54.30 51.10
CA SER A 2 -53.73 -53.35 50.02
C SER A 2 -53.56 -51.89 50.43
N ILE A 3 -53.76 -51.56 51.73
CA ILE A 3 -53.54 -50.20 52.24
C ILE A 3 -52.04 -49.88 52.36
N ARG A 4 -51.20 -50.82 52.76
CA ARG A 4 -49.75 -50.68 52.83
C ARG A 4 -49.16 -50.52 51.45
N ASN A 5 -49.66 -51.26 50.50
CA ASN A 5 -49.18 -51.14 49.12
C ASN A 5 -49.54 -49.77 48.48
N ARG A 6 -50.73 -49.24 48.83
CA ARG A 6 -51.14 -47.90 48.42
C ARG A 6 -50.28 -46.81 49.07
N GLU A 7 -50.04 -46.93 50.36
CA GLU A 7 -49.15 -45.99 51.09
C GLU A 7 -47.74 -46.02 50.53
N GLN A 8 -47.21 -47.21 50.24
CA GLN A 8 -45.90 -47.37 49.64
C GLN A 8 -45.83 -46.74 48.23
N THR A 9 -46.89 -46.94 47.43
CA THR A 9 -46.99 -46.36 46.10
C THR A 9 -47.07 -44.84 46.15
N ILE A 10 -47.79 -44.28 47.10
CA ILE A 10 -47.89 -42.83 47.31
C ILE A 10 -46.53 -42.26 47.76
N GLU A 11 -45.84 -42.92 48.70
CA GLU A 11 -44.48 -42.49 49.12
C GLU A 11 -43.48 -42.56 47.99
N ASP A 12 -43.49 -43.62 47.21
CA ASP A 12 -42.62 -43.76 46.05
C ASP A 12 -42.89 -42.67 44.99
N SER A 13 -44.16 -42.37 44.77
CA SER A 13 -44.58 -41.31 43.85
C SER A 13 -44.14 -39.92 44.32
N LEU A 14 -44.28 -39.64 45.63
CA LEU A 14 -43.84 -38.39 46.22
C LEU A 14 -42.33 -38.25 46.18
N SER A 15 -41.59 -39.33 46.51
CA SER A 15 -40.15 -39.35 46.44
C SER A 15 -39.63 -39.11 45.00
N LEU A 16 -40.29 -39.73 44.02
CA LEU A 16 -39.95 -39.52 42.59
C LEU A 16 -40.24 -38.08 42.16
N ALA A 17 -41.40 -37.54 42.60
CA ALA A 17 -41.73 -36.13 42.29
C ALA A 17 -40.73 -35.14 42.88
N GLU A 18 -40.27 -35.37 44.11
CA GLU A 18 -39.25 -34.55 44.78
C GLU A 18 -37.92 -34.65 44.06
N LYS A 19 -37.48 -35.84 43.68
CA LYS A 19 -36.27 -36.05 42.89
C LYS A 19 -36.31 -35.33 41.53
N THR A 20 -37.45 -35.50 40.84
CA THR A 20 -37.65 -34.85 39.56
C THR A 20 -37.62 -33.33 39.66
N LYS A 21 -38.27 -32.77 40.68
CA LYS A 21 -38.26 -31.34 40.96
C LYS A 21 -36.87 -30.85 41.28
N SER A 22 -36.13 -31.59 42.13
CA SER A 22 -34.74 -31.26 42.47
C SER A 22 -33.82 -31.28 41.23
N GLU A 23 -33.97 -32.29 40.35
CA GLU A 23 -33.23 -32.37 39.11
C GLU A 23 -33.55 -31.23 38.15
N MET A 24 -34.85 -30.86 38.04
CA MET A 24 -35.27 -29.73 37.22
C MET A 24 -34.66 -28.42 37.71
N ILE A 25 -34.61 -28.18 39.00
CA ILE A 25 -33.97 -26.99 39.59
C ILE A 25 -32.46 -27.00 39.28
N ARG A 26 -31.80 -28.15 39.42
CA ARG A 26 -30.40 -28.31 39.13
C ARG A 26 -30.10 -28.02 37.66
N LEU A 27 -30.88 -28.61 36.75
CA LEU A 27 -30.72 -28.39 35.28
C LEU A 27 -30.98 -26.94 34.90
N GLN A 28 -31.94 -26.29 35.54
CA GLN A 28 -32.24 -24.88 35.28
C GLN A 28 -31.09 -24.00 35.73
N GLY A 29 -30.50 -24.30 36.91
CA GLY A 29 -29.29 -23.60 37.38
C GLY A 29 -28.07 -23.82 36.46
N GLU A 30 -27.86 -25.07 35.99
CA GLU A 30 -26.80 -25.39 35.05
C GLU A 30 -27.00 -24.68 33.73
N ASN A 31 -28.24 -24.62 33.24
CA ASN A 31 -28.56 -23.89 32.01
C ASN A 31 -28.30 -22.39 32.12
N GLU A 32 -28.71 -21.77 33.22
CA GLU A 32 -28.41 -20.35 33.49
C GLU A 32 -26.94 -20.08 33.57
N SER A 33 -26.20 -20.95 34.25
CA SER A 33 -24.73 -20.85 34.34
C SER A 33 -24.08 -21.01 32.97
N LEU A 34 -24.53 -21.98 32.17
CA LEU A 34 -24.02 -22.21 30.82
C LEU A 34 -24.31 -21.04 29.90
N LEU A 35 -25.52 -20.46 29.97
CA LEU A 35 -25.86 -19.26 29.20
C LEU A 35 -25.03 -18.06 29.62
N ALA A 36 -24.78 -17.88 30.92
CA ALA A 36 -23.93 -16.80 31.42
C ALA A 36 -22.48 -16.95 30.90
N GLU A 37 -21.93 -18.16 30.93
CA GLU A 37 -20.62 -18.45 30.38
C GLU A 37 -20.57 -18.23 28.88
N ALA A 38 -21.58 -18.69 28.14
CA ALA A 38 -21.66 -18.51 26.71
C ALA A 38 -21.73 -17.03 26.32
N ARG A 39 -22.46 -16.21 27.05
CA ARG A 39 -22.50 -14.75 26.84
C ARG A 39 -21.15 -14.11 27.14
N LYS A 40 -20.48 -14.54 28.20
CA LYS A 40 -19.16 -14.06 28.56
C LYS A 40 -18.13 -14.41 27.48
N GLU A 41 -18.13 -15.64 27.00
CA GLU A 41 -17.27 -16.05 25.88
C GLU A 41 -17.59 -15.27 24.61
N ARG A 42 -18.86 -15.09 24.29
CA ARG A 42 -19.28 -14.27 23.13
C ARG A 42 -18.74 -12.86 23.24
N ASP A 43 -18.87 -12.21 24.38
CA ASP A 43 -18.39 -10.84 24.59
C ASP A 43 -16.86 -10.77 24.48
N SER A 44 -16.16 -11.77 25.02
CA SER A 44 -14.71 -11.91 24.89
C SER A 44 -14.27 -12.07 23.46
N MET A 45 -14.93 -12.96 22.71
CA MET A 45 -14.64 -13.17 21.28
C MET A 45 -14.91 -11.93 20.45
N LEU A 46 -15.99 -11.21 20.72
CA LEU A 46 -16.29 -9.95 20.03
C LEU A 46 -15.25 -8.89 20.31
N LYS A 47 -14.79 -8.81 21.55
CA LYS A 47 -13.71 -7.88 21.95
C LYS A 47 -12.41 -8.21 21.24
N GLU A 48 -12.01 -9.48 21.25
CA GLU A 48 -10.80 -9.95 20.54
C GLU A 48 -10.91 -9.68 19.04
N ALA A 49 -12.09 -9.97 18.45
CA ALA A 49 -12.32 -9.72 17.02
C ALA A 49 -12.18 -8.24 16.66
N ARG A 50 -12.69 -7.34 17.52
CA ARG A 50 -12.54 -5.88 17.33
C ARG A 50 -11.09 -5.44 17.45
N GLU A 51 -10.38 -5.98 18.42
CA GLU A 51 -8.95 -5.69 18.61
C GLU A 51 -8.12 -6.17 17.42
N MET A 52 -8.40 -7.38 16.92
CA MET A 52 -7.77 -7.90 15.71
C MET A 52 -8.09 -7.06 14.48
N ARG A 53 -9.36 -6.66 14.34
CA ARG A 53 -9.77 -5.76 13.25
C ARG A 53 -9.01 -4.45 13.29
N ASP A 54 -8.93 -3.81 14.45
CA ASP A 54 -8.25 -2.54 14.62
C ASP A 54 -6.75 -2.67 14.33
N LYS A 55 -6.15 -3.77 14.76
CA LYS A 55 -4.75 -4.08 14.44
C LYS A 55 -4.53 -4.29 12.95
N ILE A 56 -5.37 -5.07 12.30
CA ILE A 56 -5.29 -5.33 10.85
C ILE A 56 -5.44 -4.03 10.06
N VAL A 57 -6.41 -3.20 10.42
CA VAL A 57 -6.63 -1.90 9.77
C VAL A 57 -5.45 -0.95 10.01
N GLY A 58 -4.94 -0.91 11.24
CA GLY A 58 -3.76 -0.11 11.57
C GLY A 58 -2.52 -0.55 10.80
N ASP A 59 -2.24 -1.84 10.76
CA ASP A 59 -1.12 -2.42 10.02
C ASP A 59 -1.25 -2.16 8.51
N ALA A 60 -2.47 -2.31 7.97
CA ALA A 60 -2.75 -2.05 6.56
C ALA A 60 -2.53 -0.58 6.19
N LYS A 61 -2.96 0.35 7.03
CA LYS A 61 -2.72 1.80 6.83
C LYS A 61 -1.24 2.13 6.90
N SER A 62 -0.53 1.57 7.87
CA SER A 62 0.91 1.77 8.02
C SER A 62 1.68 1.24 6.81
N LEU A 63 1.33 0.05 6.33
CA LEU A 63 1.92 -0.56 5.14
C LEU A 63 1.61 0.28 3.88
N ALA A 64 0.38 0.74 3.74
CA ALA A 64 -0.02 1.60 2.62
C ALA A 64 0.76 2.92 2.62
N ASP A 65 0.97 3.54 3.78
CA ASP A 65 1.77 4.77 3.91
C ASP A 65 3.23 4.52 3.54
N GLU A 66 3.83 3.42 3.98
CA GLU A 66 5.19 3.04 3.61
C GLU A 66 5.33 2.82 2.10
N GLU A 67 4.40 2.07 1.51
CA GLU A 67 4.39 1.81 0.06
C GLU A 67 4.19 3.10 -0.74
N ALA A 68 3.31 4.00 -0.29
CA ALA A 68 3.11 5.31 -0.90
C ALA A 68 4.38 6.15 -0.86
N LYS A 69 5.08 6.18 0.27
CA LYS A 69 6.36 6.89 0.40
C LYS A 69 7.44 6.31 -0.52
N LYS A 70 7.55 4.99 -0.59
CA LYS A 70 8.48 4.32 -1.50
C LYS A 70 8.18 4.65 -2.96
N LEU A 71 6.90 4.64 -3.33
CA LEU A 71 6.48 4.98 -4.68
C LEU A 71 6.79 6.44 -5.03
N MET A 72 6.52 7.36 -4.10
CA MET A 72 6.87 8.78 -4.26
C MET A 72 8.37 8.99 -4.41
N ASN A 73 9.19 8.33 -3.61
CA ASN A 73 10.64 8.41 -3.70
C ASN A 73 11.16 7.87 -5.03
N ARG A 74 10.63 6.73 -5.49
CA ARG A 74 10.98 6.17 -6.80
C ARG A 74 10.59 7.11 -7.94
N ALA A 75 9.41 7.72 -7.85
CA ALA A 75 8.95 8.68 -8.84
C ALA A 75 9.84 9.92 -8.86
N GLN A 76 10.24 10.45 -7.71
CA GLN A 76 11.18 11.56 -7.63
C GLN A 76 12.54 11.21 -8.21
N ASP A 77 13.08 10.04 -7.88
CA ASP A 77 14.36 9.57 -8.43
C ASP A 77 14.29 9.41 -9.95
N GLU A 78 13.18 8.88 -10.46
CA GLU A 78 12.97 8.73 -11.90
C GLU A 78 12.87 10.09 -12.60
N ILE A 79 12.16 11.05 -12.02
CA ILE A 79 12.06 12.43 -12.53
C ILE A 79 13.44 13.08 -12.55
N GLU A 80 14.25 12.94 -11.48
CA GLU A 80 15.61 13.45 -11.43
C GLU A 80 16.50 12.84 -12.52
N LYS A 81 16.42 11.54 -12.73
CA LYS A 81 17.17 10.85 -13.80
C LYS A 81 16.76 11.35 -15.18
N GLN A 82 15.46 11.47 -15.44
CA GLN A 82 14.95 11.97 -16.72
C GLN A 82 15.34 13.42 -16.95
N LYS A 83 15.27 14.24 -15.91
CA LYS A 83 15.73 15.64 -15.95
C LYS A 83 17.21 15.74 -16.28
N SER A 84 18.06 14.97 -15.59
CA SER A 84 19.49 14.93 -15.84
C SER A 84 19.82 14.45 -17.26
N ALA A 85 19.12 13.41 -17.73
CA ALA A 85 19.28 12.90 -19.07
C ALA A 85 18.85 13.92 -20.14
N ALA A 86 17.74 14.61 -19.91
CA ALA A 86 17.26 15.66 -20.82
C ALA A 86 18.22 16.85 -20.87
N ILE A 87 18.77 17.29 -19.75
CA ILE A 87 19.76 18.35 -19.69
C ILE A 87 21.05 17.94 -20.42
N ALA A 88 21.51 16.70 -20.21
CA ALA A 88 22.70 16.18 -20.90
C ALA A 88 22.47 16.11 -22.41
N GLU A 89 21.29 15.73 -22.86
CA GLU A 89 20.95 15.70 -24.28
C GLU A 89 20.88 17.09 -24.89
N ILE A 90 20.27 18.05 -24.20
CA ILE A 90 20.24 19.47 -24.62
C ILE A 90 21.67 20.02 -24.74
N LYS A 91 22.53 19.76 -23.75
CA LYS A 91 23.91 20.18 -23.78
C LYS A 91 24.66 19.60 -24.98
N ARG A 92 24.41 18.32 -25.30
CA ARG A 92 25.04 17.67 -26.46
C ARG A 92 24.53 18.29 -27.76
N GLU A 93 23.24 18.52 -27.89
CA GLU A 93 22.66 19.17 -29.09
C GLU A 93 23.17 20.58 -29.26
N VAL A 94 23.24 21.36 -28.18
CA VAL A 94 23.79 22.72 -28.20
C VAL A 94 25.28 22.69 -28.60
N SER A 95 26.03 21.72 -28.09
CA SER A 95 27.46 21.57 -28.47
C SER A 95 27.63 21.23 -29.94
N VAL A 96 26.84 20.30 -30.48
CA VAL A 96 26.82 19.92 -31.90
C VAL A 96 26.44 21.12 -32.75
N LEU A 97 25.37 21.82 -32.38
CA LEU A 97 24.92 23.01 -33.10
C LEU A 97 25.97 24.12 -33.09
N SER A 98 26.64 24.34 -31.94
CA SER A 98 27.71 25.32 -31.80
C SER A 98 28.90 25.01 -32.69
N VAL A 99 29.29 23.75 -32.80
CA VAL A 99 30.33 23.31 -33.73
C VAL A 99 29.91 23.51 -35.16
N GLN A 100 28.68 23.17 -35.52
CA GLN A 100 28.16 23.40 -36.87
C GLN A 100 28.16 24.89 -37.27
N ILE A 101 27.74 25.77 -36.33
CA ILE A 101 27.75 27.21 -36.54
C ILE A 101 29.20 27.71 -36.71
N ALA A 102 30.10 27.24 -35.86
CA ALA A 102 31.52 27.59 -35.99
C ALA A 102 32.15 27.16 -37.29
N GLU A 103 31.87 25.94 -37.76
CA GLU A 103 32.28 25.43 -39.06
C GLU A 103 31.74 26.28 -40.20
N LYS A 104 30.48 26.64 -40.15
CA LYS A 104 29.82 27.47 -41.12
C LYS A 104 30.44 28.88 -41.20
N LEU A 105 30.71 29.48 -40.03
CA LEU A 105 31.36 30.78 -39.97
C LEU A 105 32.79 30.71 -40.50
N MET A 106 33.56 29.69 -40.16
CA MET A 106 34.89 29.48 -40.67
C MET A 106 34.89 29.27 -42.19
N HIS A 107 33.95 28.52 -42.69
CA HIS A 107 33.79 28.29 -44.13
C HIS A 107 33.50 29.61 -44.88
N GLN A 108 32.58 30.43 -44.38
CA GLN A 108 32.31 31.77 -44.90
C GLN A 108 33.54 32.69 -44.87
N GLN A 109 34.30 32.64 -43.76
CA GLN A 109 35.48 33.43 -43.62
C GLN A 109 36.58 33.03 -44.61
N LEU A 110 36.72 31.73 -44.86
CA LEU A 110 37.66 31.22 -45.87
C LEU A 110 37.22 31.61 -47.30
N GLU A 111 35.94 31.54 -47.58
CA GLU A 111 35.41 32.00 -48.88
C GLU A 111 35.66 33.50 -49.10
N ASN A 112 35.38 34.29 -48.05
CA ASN A 112 35.65 35.74 -48.13
C ASN A 112 37.13 36.03 -48.32
N ASN A 113 38.01 35.32 -47.61
CA ASN A 113 39.44 35.47 -47.79
C ASN A 113 39.89 35.05 -49.18
N ALA A 114 39.35 33.95 -49.70
CA ALA A 114 39.65 33.53 -51.08
C ALA A 114 39.15 34.53 -52.11
N ALA A 115 37.91 35.06 -51.91
CA ALA A 115 37.37 36.11 -52.77
C ALA A 115 38.24 37.39 -52.72
N GLN A 116 38.68 37.79 -51.52
CA GLN A 116 39.58 38.93 -51.34
C GLN A 116 40.93 38.74 -52.04
N GLN A 117 41.50 37.54 -51.91
CA GLN A 117 42.75 37.20 -52.62
C GLN A 117 42.56 37.24 -54.12
N THR A 118 41.48 36.73 -54.64
CA THR A 118 41.16 36.77 -56.07
C THR A 118 41.03 38.19 -56.56
N ILE A 119 40.38 39.06 -55.81
CA ILE A 119 40.27 40.49 -56.11
C ILE A 119 41.62 41.15 -56.13
N ILE A 120 42.45 40.88 -55.15
CA ILE A 120 43.82 41.42 -55.03
C ILE A 120 44.67 40.94 -56.21
N GLU A 121 44.63 39.64 -56.51
CA GLU A 121 45.35 39.07 -57.62
C GLU A 121 44.92 39.68 -58.99
N ASN A 122 43.61 39.84 -59.15
CA ASN A 122 43.09 40.50 -60.38
C ASN A 122 43.53 41.95 -60.51
N GLN A 123 43.52 42.68 -59.43
CA GLN A 123 44.03 44.06 -59.40
C GLN A 123 45.53 44.15 -59.69
N LEU A 124 46.32 43.25 -59.12
CA LEU A 124 47.74 43.15 -59.36
C LEU A 124 48.08 42.81 -60.80
N SER A 125 47.27 41.90 -61.40
CA SER A 125 47.45 41.53 -62.79
C SER A 125 47.03 42.67 -63.75
N GLN A 126 46.15 43.56 -63.36
CA GLN A 126 45.78 44.75 -64.18
C GLN A 126 46.84 45.89 -64.11
N LEU A 127 47.67 45.90 -63.10
CA LEU A 127 48.73 46.89 -62.91
C LEU A 127 49.97 46.56 -63.69
N ASN A 128 50.10 45.34 -64.18
CA ASN A 128 51.18 44.90 -65.03
C ASN A 128 50.71 44.97 -66.50
#